data_3fb6092f0e66ad456c4f0e31c33312c6
#
_entry.id   3fb6092f0e66ad456c4f0e31c33312c6
#
_cell.length_a   1.000
_cell.length_b   1.000
_cell.length_c   1.000
_cell.angle_alpha   90.00
_cell.angle_beta   90.00
_cell.angle_gamma   90.00
#
_symmetry.space_group_name_H-M   'P 1'
#
loop_
_entity.id
_entity.type
_entity.pdbx_description
1 polymer ?
#
loop_
_entity_poly.entity_id
_entity_poly.type
_entity_poly.pdbx_seq_one_letter_code
_entity_poly.pdbx_strand_id
1 'polypeptide(L)'
;YLQVAMDLVDRNHMRRVLEELPQNDHLIIEAGTPLIKKFGLSIISEIRELRPSAFIVADLKTLDTGNLEARMTADAGADAVVVSGLAPISTIEKAIEDTRKTGIYTVVDMLNVEDPRAVVEQLAVKPDVVELHRGIDVENTDYAWGDIPAIKKAGGERMLVATAGGIRQHVVKDALRAGADILVVGRAITASKNIQDAAEEFLKELNTEEIDQFRIMTDF
;
A
#
# COMPACT_ATOMS: atom_id res chain seq x y z
N TYR A 1 1.19 -10.02 2.21
CA TYR A 1 -0.17 -9.47 2.16
C TYR A 1 -0.59 -9.16 0.74
N LEU A 2 -1.90 -9.20 0.49
CA LEU A 2 -2.52 -8.70 -0.73
C LEU A 2 -3.15 -7.34 -0.43
N GLN A 3 -2.69 -6.28 -1.10
CA GLN A 3 -3.29 -4.96 -1.03
C GLN A 3 -4.09 -4.70 -2.31
N VAL A 4 -5.39 -4.48 -2.19
CA VAL A 4 -6.27 -4.23 -3.33
C VAL A 4 -6.41 -2.72 -3.54
N ALA A 5 -5.77 -2.20 -4.59
CA ALA A 5 -5.78 -0.78 -4.92
C ALA A 5 -7.06 -0.41 -5.70
N MET A 6 -7.91 0.40 -5.07
CA MET A 6 -9.13 0.91 -5.70
C MET A 6 -8.88 2.25 -6.39
N ASP A 7 -8.20 2.21 -7.55
CA ASP A 7 -8.01 3.35 -8.45
C ASP A 7 -9.27 3.63 -9.26
N LEU A 8 -10.37 3.88 -8.58
CA LEU A 8 -11.72 3.97 -9.15
C LEU A 8 -12.25 5.41 -9.07
N VAL A 9 -13.04 5.78 -10.07
CA VAL A 9 -13.72 7.09 -10.12
C VAL A 9 -15.24 6.96 -10.05
N ASP A 10 -15.74 5.75 -9.77
CA ASP A 10 -17.15 5.42 -9.61
C ASP A 10 -17.40 4.81 -8.23
N ARG A 11 -18.27 5.46 -7.44
CA ARG A 11 -18.57 5.05 -6.06
C ARG A 11 -19.34 3.71 -6.01
N ASN A 12 -20.20 3.44 -6.98
CA ASN A 12 -20.95 2.18 -7.01
C ASN A 12 -20.02 1.02 -7.36
N HIS A 13 -19.06 1.27 -8.25
CA HIS A 13 -18.04 0.27 -8.55
C HIS A 13 -17.16 -0.02 -7.31
N MET A 14 -16.73 1.02 -6.58
CA MET A 14 -16.01 0.84 -5.32
C MET A 14 -16.81 -0.01 -4.32
N ARG A 15 -18.09 0.31 -4.09
CA ARG A 15 -18.96 -0.45 -3.19
C ARG A 15 -19.07 -1.92 -3.63
N ARG A 16 -19.29 -2.15 -4.91
CA ARG A 16 -19.32 -3.52 -5.46
C ARG A 16 -17.99 -4.26 -5.20
N VAL A 17 -16.84 -3.62 -5.43
CA VAL A 17 -15.53 -4.23 -5.12
C VAL A 17 -15.46 -4.61 -3.65
N LEU A 18 -15.84 -3.70 -2.74
CA LEU A 18 -15.83 -3.97 -1.30
C LEU A 18 -16.75 -5.11 -0.89
N GLU A 19 -17.95 -5.20 -1.49
CA GLU A 19 -18.93 -6.26 -1.21
C GLU A 19 -18.44 -7.63 -1.68
N GLU A 20 -17.79 -7.70 -2.84
CA GLU A 20 -17.33 -8.95 -3.46
C GLU A 20 -15.95 -9.41 -2.96
N LEU A 21 -15.13 -8.54 -2.35
CA LEU A 21 -13.84 -8.94 -1.79
C LEU A 21 -14.02 -9.92 -0.61
N PRO A 22 -13.22 -11.00 -0.53
CA PRO A 22 -13.28 -11.93 0.60
C PRO A 22 -12.89 -11.24 1.92
N GLN A 23 -13.33 -11.79 3.04
CA GLN A 23 -12.81 -11.45 4.35
C GLN A 23 -11.58 -12.32 4.62
N ASN A 24 -10.42 -11.68 4.78
CA ASN A 24 -9.16 -12.36 5.00
C ASN A 24 -8.19 -11.44 5.74
N ASP A 25 -7.50 -11.95 6.76
CA ASP A 25 -6.57 -11.18 7.59
C ASP A 25 -5.31 -10.73 6.82
N HIS A 26 -5.03 -11.34 5.66
CA HIS A 26 -3.94 -10.96 4.78
C HIS A 26 -4.36 -10.01 3.64
N LEU A 27 -5.63 -9.51 3.68
CA LEU A 27 -6.15 -8.60 2.69
C LEU A 27 -6.18 -7.17 3.23
N ILE A 28 -5.52 -6.26 2.52
CA ILE A 28 -5.48 -4.81 2.77
C ILE A 28 -6.32 -4.13 1.70
N ILE A 29 -7.09 -3.13 2.08
CA ILE A 29 -7.90 -2.31 1.18
C ILE A 29 -7.22 -0.96 1.00
N GLU A 30 -7.02 -0.54 -0.25
CA GLU A 30 -6.45 0.77 -0.53
C GLU A 30 -7.47 1.70 -1.19
N ALA A 31 -7.70 2.85 -0.55
CA ALA A 31 -8.33 3.98 -1.20
C ALA A 31 -7.30 4.64 -2.12
N GLY A 32 -7.35 4.32 -3.41
CA GLY A 32 -6.37 4.79 -4.40
C GLY A 32 -6.44 6.30 -4.64
N THR A 33 -5.35 6.88 -5.12
CA THR A 33 -5.24 8.32 -5.39
C THR A 33 -6.39 8.86 -6.25
N PRO A 34 -6.82 8.21 -7.36
CA PRO A 34 -7.95 8.69 -8.15
C PRO A 34 -9.27 8.73 -7.38
N LEU A 35 -9.51 7.75 -6.51
CA LEU A 35 -10.71 7.67 -5.68
C LEU A 35 -10.76 8.84 -4.68
N ILE A 36 -9.65 9.08 -3.96
CA ILE A 36 -9.54 10.17 -3.00
C ILE A 36 -9.65 11.53 -3.69
N LYS A 37 -8.97 11.72 -4.84
CA LYS A 37 -9.06 12.96 -5.61
C LYS A 37 -10.48 13.25 -6.12
N LYS A 38 -11.25 12.21 -6.41
CA LYS A 38 -12.62 12.35 -6.89
C LYS A 38 -13.61 12.69 -5.77
N PHE A 39 -13.46 12.06 -4.59
CA PHE A 39 -14.49 12.08 -3.53
C PHE A 39 -14.03 12.72 -2.22
N GLY A 40 -12.74 13.07 -2.10
CA GLY A 40 -12.14 13.57 -0.88
C GLY A 40 -11.93 12.46 0.17
N LEU A 41 -11.41 12.82 1.35
CA LEU A 41 -11.10 11.87 2.43
C LEU A 41 -12.34 11.19 3.02
N SER A 42 -13.53 11.76 2.83
CA SER A 42 -14.80 11.12 3.27
C SER A 42 -15.04 9.75 2.66
N ILE A 43 -14.39 9.44 1.54
CA ILE A 43 -14.48 8.10 0.94
C ILE A 43 -13.81 7.02 1.82
N ILE A 44 -12.79 7.39 2.59
CA ILE A 44 -12.11 6.50 3.54
C ILE A 44 -13.09 6.11 4.66
N SER A 45 -13.82 7.09 5.20
CA SER A 45 -14.85 6.82 6.23
C SER A 45 -15.95 5.90 5.69
N GLU A 46 -16.37 6.08 4.43
CA GLU A 46 -17.34 5.18 3.79
C GLU A 46 -16.79 3.75 3.63
N ILE A 47 -15.51 3.60 3.26
CA ILE A 47 -14.86 2.27 3.19
C ILE A 47 -14.83 1.65 4.58
N ARG A 48 -14.48 2.40 5.61
CA ARG A 48 -14.48 1.94 7.01
C ARG A 48 -15.86 1.49 7.47
N GLU A 49 -16.92 2.21 7.12
CA GLU A 49 -18.31 1.81 7.43
C GLU A 49 -18.69 0.49 6.75
N LEU A 50 -18.30 0.29 5.50
CA LEU A 50 -18.60 -0.93 4.73
C LEU A 50 -17.72 -2.13 5.15
N ARG A 51 -16.51 -1.88 5.58
CA ARG A 51 -15.52 -2.90 5.99
C ARG A 51 -14.88 -2.54 7.34
N PRO A 52 -15.61 -2.67 8.46
CA PRO A 52 -15.18 -2.17 9.77
C PRO A 52 -13.87 -2.75 10.31
N SER A 53 -13.57 -4.00 9.98
CA SER A 53 -12.36 -4.72 10.44
C SER A 53 -11.22 -4.74 9.41
N ALA A 54 -11.38 -4.13 8.23
CA ALA A 54 -10.35 -4.14 7.20
C ALA A 54 -9.18 -3.21 7.58
N PHE A 55 -7.97 -3.57 7.18
CA PHE A 55 -6.84 -2.64 7.18
C PHE A 55 -6.97 -1.73 5.95
N ILE A 56 -7.03 -0.42 6.16
CA ILE A 56 -7.28 0.58 5.10
C ILE A 56 -6.05 1.46 4.91
N VAL A 57 -5.51 1.46 3.70
CA VAL A 57 -4.44 2.36 3.24
C VAL A 57 -5.06 3.52 2.47
N ALA A 58 -4.68 4.75 2.79
CA ALA A 58 -5.08 5.95 2.05
C ALA A 58 -3.93 6.45 1.17
N ASP A 59 -4.07 6.30 -0.14
CA ASP A 59 -3.03 6.71 -1.09
C ASP A 59 -3.16 8.19 -1.48
N LEU A 60 -2.65 9.07 -0.59
CA LEU A 60 -2.60 10.51 -0.84
C LEU A 60 -1.43 10.92 -1.73
N LYS A 61 -0.35 10.13 -1.76
CA LYS A 61 0.94 10.50 -2.36
C LYS A 61 1.39 11.89 -1.87
N THR A 62 1.32 12.09 -0.55
CA THR A 62 1.67 13.36 0.11
C THR A 62 3.01 13.88 -0.35
N LEU A 63 3.05 15.13 -0.82
CA LEU A 63 4.28 15.81 -1.27
C LEU A 63 4.69 16.96 -0.34
N ASP A 64 3.78 17.48 0.47
CA ASP A 64 3.99 18.56 1.43
C ASP A 64 3.03 18.39 2.61
N THR A 65 3.24 19.14 3.70
CA THR A 65 2.39 19.12 4.89
C THR A 65 2.16 17.72 5.49
N GLY A 66 3.22 16.85 5.50
CA GLY A 66 3.14 15.44 5.87
C GLY A 66 2.43 15.19 7.22
N ASN A 67 2.70 16.03 8.22
CA ASN A 67 2.04 15.94 9.52
C ASN A 67 0.52 16.24 9.48
N LEU A 68 0.09 17.18 8.63
CA LEU A 68 -1.33 17.51 8.49
C LEU A 68 -2.09 16.40 7.78
N GLU A 69 -1.58 15.94 6.64
CA GLU A 69 -2.22 14.89 5.85
C GLU A 69 -2.26 13.55 6.61
N ALA A 70 -1.21 13.21 7.38
CA ALA A 70 -1.22 12.04 8.25
C ALA A 70 -2.37 12.09 9.27
N ARG A 71 -2.57 13.23 9.95
CA ARG A 71 -3.69 13.41 10.90
C ARG A 71 -5.05 13.34 10.23
N MET A 72 -5.21 14.04 9.10
CA MET A 72 -6.47 14.01 8.35
C MET A 72 -6.83 12.58 7.90
N THR A 73 -5.83 11.78 7.56
CA THR A 73 -5.98 10.38 7.17
C THR A 73 -6.44 9.52 8.35
N ALA A 74 -5.80 9.68 9.52
CA ALA A 74 -6.20 9.00 10.74
C ALA A 74 -7.62 9.38 11.16
N ASP A 75 -7.96 10.68 11.13
CA ASP A 75 -9.30 11.17 11.44
C ASP A 75 -10.38 10.62 10.49
N ALA A 76 -10.02 10.35 9.24
CA ALA A 76 -10.90 9.73 8.26
C ALA A 76 -11.11 8.22 8.48
N GLY A 77 -10.33 7.58 9.36
CA GLY A 77 -10.45 6.18 9.73
C GLY A 77 -9.59 5.23 8.91
N ALA A 78 -8.51 5.71 8.26
CA ALA A 78 -7.51 4.83 7.66
C ALA A 78 -6.53 4.31 8.72
N ASP A 79 -5.87 3.18 8.39
CA ASP A 79 -4.82 2.55 9.20
C ASP A 79 -3.42 2.90 8.69
N ALA A 80 -3.31 3.40 7.46
CA ALA A 80 -2.05 3.86 6.89
C ALA A 80 -2.24 5.01 5.89
N VAL A 81 -1.20 5.87 5.80
CA VAL A 81 -1.12 6.94 4.79
C VAL A 81 0.06 6.70 3.85
N VAL A 82 -0.15 6.96 2.56
CA VAL A 82 0.93 6.92 1.56
C VAL A 82 1.50 8.32 1.35
N VAL A 83 2.82 8.42 1.56
CA VAL A 83 3.62 9.62 1.31
C VAL A 83 4.51 9.37 0.09
N SER A 84 4.66 10.33 -0.78
CA SER A 84 5.56 10.21 -1.94
C SER A 84 7.03 10.23 -1.52
N GLY A 85 7.81 9.28 -2.02
CA GLY A 85 9.28 9.29 -1.88
C GLY A 85 9.97 10.45 -2.60
N LEU A 86 9.25 11.17 -3.47
CA LEU A 86 9.70 12.43 -4.07
C LEU A 86 9.51 13.65 -3.16
N ALA A 87 8.82 13.51 -2.03
CA ALA A 87 8.67 14.58 -1.06
C ALA A 87 10.02 14.91 -0.39
N PRO A 88 10.21 16.14 0.10
CA PRO A 88 11.36 16.44 0.94
C PRO A 88 11.47 15.46 2.12
N ILE A 89 12.67 15.04 2.48
CA ILE A 89 12.93 14.14 3.62
C ILE A 89 12.19 14.61 4.89
N SER A 90 12.24 15.93 5.17
CA SER A 90 11.54 16.51 6.31
C SER A 90 10.01 16.37 6.26
N THR A 91 9.42 16.29 5.07
CA THR A 91 7.98 16.05 4.91
C THR A 91 7.64 14.59 5.23
N ILE A 92 8.46 13.65 4.74
CA ILE A 92 8.30 12.22 5.04
C ILE A 92 8.45 11.97 6.54
N GLU A 93 9.51 12.53 7.17
CA GLU A 93 9.74 12.38 8.61
C GLU A 93 8.61 12.95 9.46
N LYS A 94 8.07 14.13 9.11
CA LYS A 94 6.90 14.70 9.79
C LYS A 94 5.66 13.83 9.66
N ALA A 95 5.46 13.20 8.51
CA ALA A 95 4.36 12.24 8.35
C ALA A 95 4.56 11.03 9.28
N ILE A 96 5.75 10.42 9.28
CA ILE A 96 6.10 9.28 10.15
C ILE A 96 5.93 9.63 11.64
N GLU A 97 6.36 10.82 12.06
CA GLU A 97 6.18 11.26 13.45
C GLU A 97 4.71 11.37 13.86
N ASP A 98 3.87 11.90 12.98
CA ASP A 98 2.46 12.11 13.28
C ASP A 98 1.62 10.84 13.12
N THR A 99 1.96 9.94 12.19
CA THR A 99 1.35 8.60 12.13
C THR A 99 1.59 7.81 13.41
N ARG A 100 2.80 7.88 13.98
CA ARG A 100 3.11 7.26 15.29
C ARG A 100 2.30 7.83 16.45
N LYS A 101 1.99 9.16 16.43
CA LYS A 101 1.16 9.80 17.45
C LYS A 101 -0.32 9.43 17.33
N THR A 102 -0.78 9.20 16.10
CA THR A 102 -2.18 8.87 15.80
C THR A 102 -2.44 7.37 15.78
N GLY A 103 -1.38 6.54 15.85
CA GLY A 103 -1.51 5.08 15.85
C GLY A 103 -1.79 4.46 14.48
N ILE A 104 -1.47 5.18 13.40
CA ILE A 104 -1.53 4.64 12.04
C ILE A 104 -0.13 4.46 11.45
N TYR A 105 -0.03 3.81 10.29
CA TYR A 105 1.22 3.45 9.62
C TYR A 105 1.59 4.43 8.51
N THR A 106 2.88 4.47 8.16
CA THR A 106 3.38 5.25 7.01
C THR A 106 3.89 4.31 5.92
N VAL A 107 3.36 4.49 4.72
CA VAL A 107 3.89 3.91 3.49
C VAL A 107 4.62 4.99 2.71
N VAL A 108 5.85 4.73 2.24
CA VAL A 108 6.58 5.64 1.34
C VAL A 108 6.58 5.03 -0.06
N ASP A 109 5.84 5.66 -0.97
CA ASP A 109 5.72 5.25 -2.37
C ASP A 109 6.88 5.80 -3.20
N MET A 110 7.67 4.92 -3.78
CA MET A 110 8.86 5.22 -4.57
C MET A 110 8.57 5.41 -6.08
N LEU A 111 7.34 5.72 -6.45
CA LEU A 111 6.97 6.05 -7.82
C LEU A 111 7.87 7.19 -8.35
N ASN A 112 8.57 6.93 -9.46
CA ASN A 112 9.51 7.84 -10.10
C ASN A 112 10.73 8.26 -9.23
N VAL A 113 10.98 7.61 -8.11
CA VAL A 113 12.21 7.79 -7.33
C VAL A 113 13.34 7.04 -8.03
N GLU A 114 14.43 7.75 -8.34
CA GLU A 114 15.58 7.20 -9.06
C GLU A 114 16.37 6.18 -8.22
N ASP A 115 16.57 6.49 -6.94
CA ASP A 115 17.25 5.60 -5.98
C ASP A 115 16.42 5.47 -4.69
N PRO A 116 15.50 4.49 -4.61
CA PRO A 116 14.67 4.24 -3.43
C PRO A 116 15.48 3.94 -2.17
N ARG A 117 16.61 3.25 -2.31
CA ARG A 117 17.50 2.92 -1.20
C ARG A 117 18.10 4.19 -0.58
N ALA A 118 18.57 5.12 -1.41
CA ALA A 118 19.14 6.39 -0.94
C ALA A 118 18.12 7.22 -0.15
N VAL A 119 16.84 7.22 -0.56
CA VAL A 119 15.77 7.86 0.22
C VAL A 119 15.66 7.21 1.59
N VAL A 120 15.57 5.87 1.65
CA VAL A 120 15.46 5.15 2.93
C VAL A 120 16.67 5.41 3.83
N GLU A 121 17.90 5.43 3.28
CA GLU A 121 19.13 5.69 4.05
C GLU A 121 19.13 7.08 4.68
N GLN A 122 18.60 8.11 3.99
CA GLN A 122 18.55 9.49 4.48
C GLN A 122 17.53 9.71 5.61
N LEU A 123 16.49 8.89 5.71
CA LEU A 123 15.47 9.02 6.75
C LEU A 123 16.07 8.65 8.13
N ALA A 124 16.02 9.57 9.09
CA ALA A 124 16.42 9.28 10.48
C ALA A 124 15.46 8.30 11.15
N VAL A 125 14.17 8.40 10.81
CA VAL A 125 13.11 7.50 11.24
C VAL A 125 12.58 6.73 10.04
N LYS A 126 12.60 5.39 10.12
CA LYS A 126 12.17 4.57 9.00
C LYS A 126 10.65 4.47 8.93
N PRO A 127 10.06 4.44 7.71
CA PRO A 127 8.63 4.17 7.53
C PRO A 127 8.33 2.70 7.86
N ASP A 128 7.06 2.38 8.01
CA ASP A 128 6.61 1.01 8.23
C ASP A 128 6.67 0.18 6.94
N VAL A 129 6.38 0.82 5.81
CA VAL A 129 6.38 0.20 4.49
C VAL A 129 7.09 1.10 3.47
N VAL A 130 7.89 0.52 2.60
CA VAL A 130 8.37 1.13 1.36
C VAL A 130 7.70 0.43 0.19
N GLU A 131 7.08 1.18 -0.71
CA GLU A 131 6.40 0.65 -1.88
C GLU A 131 7.23 0.92 -3.14
N LEU A 132 7.73 -0.14 -3.78
CA LEU A 132 8.36 -0.07 -5.09
C LEU A 132 7.27 -0.05 -6.16
N HIS A 133 7.06 1.10 -6.76
CA HIS A 133 5.94 1.36 -7.63
C HIS A 133 6.36 1.62 -9.07
N ARG A 134 5.93 0.73 -9.97
CA ARG A 134 6.03 0.94 -11.41
C ARG A 134 4.76 1.60 -11.92
N GLY A 135 4.85 2.86 -12.34
CA GLY A 135 3.69 3.62 -12.80
C GLY A 135 2.97 2.96 -13.98
N ILE A 136 1.67 3.19 -14.08
CA ILE A 136 0.82 2.62 -15.13
C ILE A 136 1.25 3.05 -16.53
N ASP A 137 1.75 4.29 -16.67
CA ASP A 137 2.18 4.85 -17.95
C ASP A 137 3.50 4.24 -18.45
N VAL A 138 4.20 3.48 -17.59
CA VAL A 138 5.49 2.82 -17.85
C VAL A 138 5.44 1.32 -17.56
N GLU A 139 4.27 0.69 -17.60
CA GLU A 139 4.08 -0.75 -17.32
C GLU A 139 4.92 -1.70 -18.18
N ASN A 140 5.48 -1.23 -19.29
CA ASN A 140 6.33 -2.02 -20.18
C ASN A 140 7.82 -2.07 -19.75
N THR A 141 8.18 -1.42 -18.65
CA THR A 141 9.52 -1.48 -18.06
C THR A 141 9.66 -2.66 -17.11
N ASP A 142 10.91 -3.06 -16.85
CA ASP A 142 11.19 -4.11 -15.86
C ASP A 142 10.85 -3.67 -14.43
N TYR A 143 10.60 -4.64 -13.55
CA TYR A 143 10.43 -4.36 -12.13
C TYR A 143 11.79 -4.19 -11.44
N ALA A 144 11.90 -3.21 -10.53
CA ALA A 144 13.11 -2.96 -9.73
C ALA A 144 13.22 -3.90 -8.50
N TRP A 145 12.78 -5.15 -8.60
CA TRP A 145 12.76 -6.07 -7.44
C TRP A 145 14.14 -6.50 -6.96
N GLY A 146 15.17 -6.41 -7.82
CA GLY A 146 16.54 -6.71 -7.44
C GLY A 146 17.08 -5.86 -6.29
N ASP A 147 16.47 -4.69 -6.05
CA ASP A 147 16.88 -3.76 -4.99
C ASP A 147 16.23 -4.06 -3.62
N ILE A 148 15.20 -4.92 -3.57
CA ILE A 148 14.46 -5.22 -2.34
C ILE A 148 15.39 -5.63 -1.17
N PRO A 149 16.35 -6.55 -1.32
CA PRO A 149 17.24 -6.93 -0.21
C PRO A 149 18.07 -5.76 0.33
N ALA A 150 18.53 -4.87 -0.57
CA ALA A 150 19.31 -3.70 -0.18
C ALA A 150 18.44 -2.66 0.55
N ILE A 151 17.19 -2.45 0.09
CA ILE A 151 16.20 -1.56 0.71
C ILE A 151 15.81 -2.08 2.09
N LYS A 152 15.51 -3.37 2.24
CA LYS A 152 15.23 -3.99 3.55
C LYS A 152 16.40 -3.83 4.51
N LYS A 153 17.62 -4.02 4.03
CA LYS A 153 18.83 -3.80 4.86
C LYS A 153 18.95 -2.36 5.34
N ALA A 154 18.61 -1.37 4.49
CA ALA A 154 18.64 0.04 4.84
C ALA A 154 17.51 0.46 5.80
N GLY A 155 16.33 -0.16 5.68
CA GLY A 155 15.15 0.10 6.49
C GLY A 155 15.13 -0.61 7.84
N GLY A 156 15.87 -1.73 7.96
CA GLY A 156 15.87 -2.57 9.15
C GLY A 156 14.79 -3.66 9.13
N GLU A 157 14.82 -4.54 10.15
CA GLU A 157 14.04 -5.79 10.19
C GLU A 157 12.51 -5.59 10.23
N ARG A 158 12.04 -4.45 10.73
CA ARG A 158 10.60 -4.17 10.88
C ARG A 158 9.96 -3.54 9.64
N MET A 159 10.77 -2.98 8.75
CA MET A 159 10.26 -2.32 7.56
C MET A 159 9.85 -3.34 6.51
N LEU A 160 8.60 -3.28 6.07
CA LEU A 160 8.08 -4.11 4.99
C LEU A 160 8.35 -3.46 3.62
N VAL A 161 8.38 -4.28 2.58
CA VAL A 161 8.47 -3.82 1.20
C VAL A 161 7.25 -4.27 0.42
N ALA A 162 6.51 -3.30 -0.09
CA ALA A 162 5.42 -3.50 -1.03
C ALA A 162 5.91 -3.38 -2.47
N THR A 163 5.24 -4.04 -3.40
CA THR A 163 5.45 -3.85 -4.83
C THR A 163 4.13 -3.58 -5.53
N ALA A 164 4.13 -2.54 -6.38
CA ALA A 164 2.96 -2.05 -7.11
C ALA A 164 3.25 -1.88 -8.62
N GLY A 165 2.18 -1.74 -9.39
CA GLY A 165 2.24 -1.44 -10.83
C GLY A 165 2.23 -2.67 -11.72
N GLY A 166 1.04 -3.01 -12.25
CA GLY A 166 0.85 -4.09 -13.22
C GLY A 166 1.06 -5.50 -12.66
N ILE A 167 0.94 -5.70 -11.36
CA ILE A 167 1.03 -7.02 -10.72
C ILE A 167 -0.08 -7.92 -11.25
N ARG A 168 0.31 -9.09 -11.76
CA ARG A 168 -0.57 -10.15 -12.27
C ARG A 168 -0.09 -11.50 -11.76
N GLN A 169 -0.94 -12.54 -11.85
CA GLN A 169 -0.65 -13.88 -11.34
C GLN A 169 0.73 -14.43 -11.74
N HIS A 170 1.12 -14.26 -12.99
CA HIS A 170 2.37 -14.83 -13.50
C HIS A 170 3.65 -14.23 -12.91
N VAL A 171 3.58 -13.04 -12.26
CA VAL A 171 4.73 -12.38 -11.62
C VAL A 171 4.74 -12.49 -10.09
N VAL A 172 3.68 -13.00 -9.47
CA VAL A 172 3.54 -13.10 -8.00
C VAL A 172 4.72 -13.83 -7.38
N LYS A 173 5.03 -15.02 -7.89
CA LYS A 173 6.12 -15.84 -7.35
C LYS A 173 7.50 -15.17 -7.45
N ASP A 174 7.72 -14.40 -8.49
CA ASP A 174 8.99 -13.70 -8.68
C ASP A 174 9.10 -12.51 -7.73
N ALA A 175 8.01 -11.77 -7.50
CA ALA A 175 7.96 -10.71 -6.50
C ALA A 175 8.22 -11.24 -5.08
N LEU A 176 7.56 -12.34 -4.70
CA LEU A 176 7.75 -12.98 -3.40
C LEU A 176 9.18 -13.51 -3.22
N ARG A 177 9.75 -14.16 -4.24
CA ARG A 177 11.16 -14.63 -4.20
C ARG A 177 12.16 -13.49 -4.08
N ALA A 178 11.84 -12.33 -4.65
CA ALA A 178 12.66 -11.13 -4.50
C ALA A 178 12.56 -10.53 -3.08
N GLY A 179 11.60 -10.96 -2.27
CA GLY A 179 11.43 -10.54 -0.88
C GLY A 179 10.33 -9.51 -0.65
N ALA A 180 9.38 -9.36 -1.58
CA ALA A 180 8.21 -8.51 -1.37
C ALA A 180 7.31 -9.10 -0.26
N ASP A 181 6.87 -8.25 0.66
CA ASP A 181 5.97 -8.61 1.76
C ASP A 181 4.51 -8.32 1.42
N ILE A 182 4.28 -7.30 0.57
CA ILE A 182 2.96 -6.83 0.17
C ILE A 182 2.91 -6.76 -1.36
N LEU A 183 1.87 -7.35 -1.95
CA LEU A 183 1.57 -7.21 -3.39
C LEU A 183 0.40 -6.26 -3.57
N VAL A 184 0.62 -5.13 -4.23
CA VAL A 184 -0.41 -4.12 -4.52
C VAL A 184 -1.01 -4.41 -5.89
N VAL A 185 -2.28 -4.81 -5.89
CA VAL A 185 -2.99 -5.27 -7.09
C VAL A 185 -4.23 -4.40 -7.32
N GLY A 186 -4.27 -3.70 -8.44
CA GLY A 186 -5.41 -2.87 -8.85
C GLY A 186 -6.32 -3.60 -9.82
N ARG A 187 -6.26 -3.24 -11.10
CA ARG A 187 -7.17 -3.68 -12.17
C ARG A 187 -7.29 -5.18 -12.37
N ALA A 188 -6.27 -5.96 -12.03
CA ALA A 188 -6.34 -7.43 -12.13
C ALA A 188 -7.44 -8.00 -11.23
N ILE A 189 -7.80 -7.31 -10.15
CA ILE A 189 -8.90 -7.67 -9.25
C ILE A 189 -10.12 -6.77 -9.52
N THR A 190 -9.95 -5.45 -9.42
CA THR A 190 -11.08 -4.50 -9.45
C THR A 190 -11.83 -4.45 -10.77
N ALA A 191 -11.20 -4.82 -11.89
CA ALA A 191 -11.84 -4.92 -13.20
C ALA A 191 -12.23 -6.36 -13.59
N SER A 192 -12.06 -7.33 -12.68
CA SER A 192 -12.48 -8.72 -12.91
C SER A 192 -14.00 -8.83 -12.98
N LYS A 193 -14.49 -9.80 -13.76
CA LYS A 193 -15.92 -10.18 -13.78
C LYS A 193 -16.34 -10.84 -12.47
N ASN A 194 -15.43 -11.57 -11.82
CA ASN A 194 -15.59 -12.17 -10.51
C ASN A 194 -14.43 -11.67 -9.63
N ILE A 195 -14.73 -10.69 -8.80
CA ILE A 195 -13.76 -10.01 -7.94
C ILE A 195 -13.27 -10.94 -6.83
N GLN A 196 -14.20 -11.73 -6.25
CA GLN A 196 -13.87 -12.68 -5.19
C GLN A 196 -12.86 -13.71 -5.69
N ASP A 197 -13.17 -14.43 -6.79
CA ASP A 197 -12.28 -15.46 -7.32
C ASP A 197 -10.90 -14.87 -7.67
N ALA A 198 -10.87 -13.67 -8.29
CA ALA A 198 -9.62 -13.01 -8.64
C ALA A 198 -8.77 -12.69 -7.40
N ALA A 199 -9.37 -12.19 -6.31
CA ALA A 199 -8.66 -11.93 -5.06
C ALA A 199 -8.19 -13.23 -4.39
N GLU A 200 -9.03 -14.26 -4.36
CA GLU A 200 -8.69 -15.57 -3.79
C GLU A 200 -7.54 -16.27 -4.54
N GLU A 201 -7.43 -16.10 -5.85
CA GLU A 201 -6.30 -16.62 -6.63
C GLU A 201 -4.96 -15.97 -6.20
N PHE A 202 -4.95 -14.65 -5.94
CA PHE A 202 -3.76 -13.99 -5.39
C PHE A 202 -3.46 -14.46 -3.96
N LEU A 203 -4.48 -14.54 -3.11
CA LEU A 203 -4.32 -14.99 -1.73
C LEU A 203 -3.76 -16.41 -1.62
N LYS A 204 -4.14 -17.32 -2.51
CA LYS A 204 -3.61 -18.70 -2.55
C LYS A 204 -2.10 -18.74 -2.77
N GLU A 205 -1.55 -17.84 -3.57
CA GLU A 205 -0.10 -17.77 -3.81
C GLU A 205 0.65 -17.19 -2.59
N LEU A 206 -0.05 -16.44 -1.74
CA LEU A 206 0.51 -15.84 -0.53
C LEU A 206 0.45 -16.78 0.69
N ASN A 207 -0.36 -17.83 0.67
CA ASN A 207 -0.51 -18.80 1.76
C ASN A 207 0.67 -19.78 1.82
N THR A 208 1.89 -19.25 1.97
CA THR A 208 3.07 -20.02 2.30
C THR A 208 3.38 -19.86 3.79
N GLU A 209 3.97 -20.89 4.44
CA GLU A 209 4.29 -20.90 5.87
C GLU A 209 5.14 -19.70 6.34
N GLU A 210 5.83 -19.03 5.41
CA GLU A 210 6.66 -17.86 5.68
C GLU A 210 5.88 -16.57 5.97
N ILE A 211 4.61 -16.47 5.52
CA ILE A 211 3.77 -15.26 5.67
C ILE A 211 3.18 -15.12 7.07
N ASP A 212 3.01 -16.23 7.80
CA ASP A 212 2.48 -16.22 9.17
C ASP A 212 3.39 -15.54 10.20
N GLN A 213 4.61 -15.17 9.82
CA GLN A 213 5.58 -14.54 10.74
C GLN A 213 5.39 -13.03 10.91
N PHE A 214 4.65 -12.36 10.02
CA PHE A 214 4.44 -10.91 10.05
C PHE A 214 2.94 -10.57 10.02
N ARG A 215 2.33 -10.48 11.21
CA ARG A 215 0.98 -9.91 11.34
C ARG A 215 1.11 -8.42 11.61
N ILE A 216 0.86 -7.58 10.60
CA ILE A 216 0.79 -6.11 10.77
C ILE A 216 -0.19 -5.73 11.90
N MET A 217 -1.25 -6.53 12.12
CA MET A 217 -2.32 -6.25 13.09
C MET A 217 -2.10 -6.80 14.50
N THR A 218 -0.98 -7.45 14.82
CA THR A 218 -0.77 -8.06 16.14
C THR A 218 0.41 -7.52 16.94
N ASP A 219 1.20 -6.62 16.39
CA ASP A 219 2.40 -6.08 17.04
C ASP A 219 2.19 -4.68 17.66
N PHE A 220 0.93 -4.32 17.95
CA PHE A 220 0.56 -3.06 18.62
C PHE A 220 -0.40 -3.27 19.76
#